data_4f0640a16a3c87f2ede53481b6ed1023
#
_entry.id   4f0640a16a3c87f2ede53481b6ed1023
#
_cell.length_a   1.000
_cell.length_b   1.000
_cell.length_c   1.000
_cell.angle_alpha   90.00
_cell.angle_beta   90.00
_cell.angle_gamma   90.00
#
_symmetry.space_group_name_H-M   'P 1'
#
loop_
_entity.id
_entity.type
_entity.pdbx_description
1 polymer ?
#
loop_
_entity_poly.entity_id
_entity_poly.type
_entity_poly.pdbx_seq_one_letter_code
_entity_poly.pdbx_strand_id
1 'polypeptide(L)'
;MQPSVAPRGKLVVAHPERKAQRALQRLVGATLCPVEIVDNVPALLAAMDASAIAVIDASLALQHPAIRETPARAWIAVPGEGLAAAPSTTLDALLISGWTHVVSHPMPLLAEELLATVQKLLRADVFGLEKYMAWGAEVRSYTLEDATERDAAVAALAKDVVAVGLPDRVGSMVSVIADELIANALFVAPLDGNGGRHRVHDNRELRRALTGRDVVTVRWATDARYLAIEVSDRWGSLDPSVVGPRLASSTKHAPSGGGMGLPLVYACCNQFIVQVEANVRTEVITLLDVRYKPTELGRGASFHTFTGSTT
;
A
#
# COMPACT_ATOMS: atom_id res chain seq x y z
N MET A 1 -12.37 24.31 19.60
CA MET A 1 -12.79 23.68 18.34
C MET A 1 -12.14 24.48 17.20
N GLN A 2 -11.06 23.95 16.60
CA GLN A 2 -10.49 24.59 15.42
C GLN A 2 -11.47 24.40 14.25
N PRO A 3 -11.67 25.42 13.38
CA PRO A 3 -12.50 25.26 12.23
C PRO A 3 -11.91 24.17 11.33
N SER A 4 -12.71 23.19 10.98
CA SER A 4 -12.39 22.17 9.99
C SER A 4 -12.03 22.89 8.69
N VAL A 5 -10.75 22.98 8.37
CA VAL A 5 -10.30 23.48 7.08
C VAL A 5 -10.83 22.50 6.04
N ALA A 6 -11.73 22.95 5.18
CA ALA A 6 -12.23 22.15 4.06
C ALA A 6 -11.03 21.58 3.28
N PRO A 7 -11.05 20.30 2.89
CA PRO A 7 -9.94 19.70 2.18
C PRO A 7 -9.69 20.47 0.88
N ARG A 8 -8.46 20.99 0.74
CA ARG A 8 -8.06 21.72 -0.47
C ARG A 8 -7.79 20.70 -1.58
N GLY A 9 -8.69 20.56 -2.53
CA GLY A 9 -8.55 19.68 -3.69
C GLY A 9 -9.87 19.43 -4.39
N LYS A 10 -9.81 18.87 -5.58
CA LYS A 10 -10.96 18.37 -6.32
C LYS A 10 -10.76 16.92 -6.70
N LEU A 11 -11.83 16.22 -6.94
CA LEU A 11 -11.87 14.82 -7.38
C LEU A 11 -12.42 14.77 -8.79
N VAL A 12 -11.74 14.05 -9.67
CA VAL A 12 -12.19 13.84 -11.05
C VAL A 12 -12.41 12.33 -11.23
N VAL A 13 -13.60 11.93 -11.61
CA VAL A 13 -13.95 10.52 -11.85
C VAL A 13 -14.11 10.31 -13.34
N ALA A 14 -13.27 9.43 -13.92
CA ALA A 14 -13.31 9.02 -15.31
C ALA A 14 -13.58 7.52 -15.42
N HIS A 15 -14.78 7.14 -15.79
CA HIS A 15 -15.19 5.75 -15.99
C HIS A 15 -16.17 5.65 -17.16
N PRO A 16 -16.06 4.62 -18.05
CA PRO A 16 -16.93 4.51 -19.21
C PRO A 16 -18.38 4.17 -18.84
N GLU A 17 -18.60 3.47 -17.74
CA GLU A 17 -19.93 3.05 -17.32
C GLU A 17 -20.60 4.06 -16.40
N ARG A 18 -21.79 4.53 -16.75
CA ARG A 18 -22.57 5.47 -15.94
C ARG A 18 -22.95 4.93 -14.56
N LYS A 19 -23.15 3.60 -14.44
CA LYS A 19 -23.45 2.99 -13.14
C LYS A 19 -22.25 3.08 -12.21
N ALA A 20 -21.07 2.78 -12.69
CA ALA A 20 -19.82 2.91 -11.94
C ALA A 20 -19.50 4.38 -11.62
N GLN A 21 -19.68 5.32 -12.58
CA GLN A 21 -19.55 6.76 -12.31
C GLN A 21 -20.41 7.21 -11.13
N ARG A 22 -21.69 6.84 -11.09
CA ARG A 22 -22.61 7.19 -10.00
C ARG A 22 -22.18 6.57 -8.66
N ALA A 23 -21.71 5.33 -8.67
CA ALA A 23 -21.22 4.65 -7.48
C ALA A 23 -19.97 5.34 -6.93
N LEU A 24 -18.98 5.59 -7.79
CA LEU A 24 -17.76 6.29 -7.45
C LEU A 24 -18.03 7.72 -6.97
N GLN A 25 -18.91 8.47 -7.67
CA GLN A 25 -19.30 9.82 -7.29
C GLN A 25 -19.89 9.89 -5.87
N ARG A 26 -20.80 8.98 -5.55
CA ARG A 26 -21.39 8.92 -4.20
C ARG A 26 -20.33 8.61 -3.16
N LEU A 27 -19.43 7.70 -3.48
CA LEU A 27 -18.39 7.25 -2.60
C LEU A 27 -17.38 8.37 -2.32
N VAL A 28 -16.77 8.94 -3.36
CA VAL A 28 -15.77 10.00 -3.16
C VAL A 28 -16.42 11.31 -2.70
N GLY A 29 -17.70 11.53 -3.00
CA GLY A 29 -18.48 12.66 -2.48
C GLY A 29 -18.60 12.69 -0.95
N ALA A 30 -18.43 11.55 -0.27
CA ALA A 30 -18.35 11.49 1.20
C ALA A 30 -17.14 12.27 1.76
N THR A 31 -16.15 12.61 0.95
CA THR A 31 -15.02 13.47 1.35
C THR A 31 -15.37 14.95 1.45
N LEU A 32 -16.53 15.35 0.98
CA LEU A 32 -17.00 16.75 0.88
C LEU A 32 -16.16 17.63 -0.07
N CYS A 33 -15.30 17.01 -0.89
CA CYS A 33 -14.58 17.71 -1.97
C CYS A 33 -15.50 17.85 -3.20
N PRO A 34 -15.30 18.89 -4.02
CA PRO A 34 -15.91 18.97 -5.34
C PRO A 34 -15.58 17.75 -6.19
N VAL A 35 -16.60 17.13 -6.80
CA VAL A 35 -16.45 15.94 -7.64
C VAL A 35 -16.92 16.29 -9.06
N GLU A 36 -16.04 16.12 -10.04
CA GLU A 36 -16.31 16.25 -11.45
C GLU A 36 -16.35 14.88 -12.11
N ILE A 37 -17.37 14.60 -12.91
CA ILE A 37 -17.51 13.35 -13.67
C ILE A 37 -17.23 13.66 -15.13
N VAL A 38 -16.37 12.86 -15.74
CA VAL A 38 -15.97 13.01 -17.14
C VAL A 38 -16.13 11.68 -17.90
N ASP A 39 -16.52 11.76 -19.17
CA ASP A 39 -16.85 10.59 -19.97
C ASP A 39 -15.74 10.20 -20.96
N ASN A 40 -14.71 11.03 -21.11
CA ASN A 40 -13.64 10.81 -22.08
C ASN A 40 -12.31 11.43 -21.64
N VAL A 41 -11.24 11.01 -22.27
CA VAL A 41 -9.88 11.45 -21.95
C VAL A 41 -9.64 12.95 -22.17
N PRO A 42 -10.09 13.58 -23.27
CA PRO A 42 -9.94 15.02 -23.42
C PRO A 42 -10.59 15.82 -22.29
N ALA A 43 -11.81 15.47 -21.88
CA ALA A 43 -12.48 16.11 -20.74
C ALA A 43 -11.73 15.85 -19.42
N LEU A 44 -11.22 14.63 -19.23
CA LEU A 44 -10.38 14.29 -18.07
C LEU A 44 -9.15 15.21 -18.00
N LEU A 45 -8.40 15.33 -19.09
CA LEU A 45 -7.19 16.17 -19.13
C LEU A 45 -7.51 17.65 -18.89
N ALA A 46 -8.63 18.15 -19.44
CA ALA A 46 -9.08 19.52 -19.20
C ALA A 46 -9.51 19.78 -17.76
N ALA A 47 -10.00 18.74 -17.06
CA ALA A 47 -10.41 18.83 -15.67
C ALA A 47 -9.24 18.71 -14.67
N MET A 48 -8.05 18.28 -15.11
CA MET A 48 -6.91 18.04 -14.20
C MET A 48 -6.09 19.28 -13.92
N ASP A 49 -5.56 19.36 -12.71
CA ASP A 49 -4.55 20.31 -12.24
C ASP A 49 -3.75 19.70 -11.07
N ALA A 50 -2.71 20.38 -10.61
CA ALA A 50 -1.83 19.90 -9.54
C ALA A 50 -2.53 19.63 -8.19
N SER A 51 -3.77 20.12 -7.99
CA SER A 51 -4.56 19.86 -6.78
C SER A 51 -5.53 18.70 -6.92
N ALA A 52 -5.78 18.23 -8.16
CA ALA A 52 -6.78 17.23 -8.48
C ALA A 52 -6.32 15.82 -8.16
N ILE A 53 -7.23 14.98 -7.67
CA ILE A 53 -7.06 13.54 -7.56
C ILE A 53 -8.00 12.90 -8.59
N ALA A 54 -7.43 12.13 -9.52
CA ALA A 54 -8.20 11.39 -10.51
C ALA A 54 -8.49 9.97 -10.04
N VAL A 55 -9.74 9.53 -10.17
CA VAL A 55 -10.19 8.15 -10.02
C VAL A 55 -10.58 7.65 -11.40
N ILE A 56 -9.78 6.78 -11.99
CA ILE A 56 -9.89 6.38 -13.40
C ILE A 56 -10.08 4.88 -13.56
N ASP A 57 -10.90 4.50 -14.51
CA ASP A 57 -11.03 3.11 -14.96
C ASP A 57 -9.68 2.53 -15.41
N ALA A 58 -9.36 1.30 -14.96
CA ALA A 58 -8.10 0.63 -15.24
C ALA A 58 -7.85 0.42 -16.75
N SER A 59 -8.89 0.20 -17.53
CA SER A 59 -8.78 0.00 -18.98
C SER A 59 -8.45 1.31 -19.69
N LEU A 60 -9.10 2.41 -19.30
CA LEU A 60 -8.74 3.75 -19.78
C LEU A 60 -7.31 4.13 -19.39
N ALA A 61 -6.91 3.79 -18.18
CA ALA A 61 -5.56 4.03 -17.68
C ALA A 61 -4.49 3.33 -18.53
N LEU A 62 -4.73 2.09 -18.94
CA LEU A 62 -3.81 1.30 -19.78
C LEU A 62 -3.85 1.73 -21.25
N GLN A 63 -5.01 2.13 -21.78
CA GLN A 63 -5.14 2.60 -23.15
C GLN A 63 -4.47 3.96 -23.39
N HIS A 64 -4.34 4.77 -22.34
CA HIS A 64 -3.83 6.13 -22.41
C HIS A 64 -2.71 6.40 -21.39
N PRO A 65 -1.55 5.71 -21.49
CA PRO A 65 -0.50 5.80 -20.47
C PRO A 65 0.05 7.22 -20.25
N ALA A 66 0.01 8.08 -21.26
CA ALA A 66 0.50 9.44 -21.19
C ALA A 66 -0.37 10.39 -20.31
N ILE A 67 -1.57 9.95 -19.90
CA ILE A 67 -2.41 10.81 -19.02
C ILE A 67 -1.72 11.16 -17.70
N ARG A 68 -0.83 10.29 -17.21
CA ARG A 68 -0.10 10.50 -15.96
C ARG A 68 0.96 11.61 -16.04
N GLU A 69 1.30 12.05 -17.24
CA GLU A 69 2.19 13.21 -17.46
C GLU A 69 1.48 14.53 -17.16
N THR A 70 0.13 14.50 -17.12
CA THR A 70 -0.67 15.66 -16.74
C THR A 70 -0.53 15.92 -15.25
N PRO A 71 -0.28 17.17 -14.84
CA PRO A 71 -0.16 17.53 -13.44
C PRO A 71 -1.40 17.12 -12.63
N ALA A 72 -1.16 16.40 -11.57
CA ALA A 72 -2.19 15.91 -10.64
C ALA A 72 -1.59 15.72 -9.26
N ARG A 73 -2.41 15.81 -8.23
CA ARG A 73 -2.01 15.38 -6.88
C ARG A 73 -1.80 13.86 -6.82
N ALA A 74 -2.71 13.12 -7.43
CA ALA A 74 -2.58 11.68 -7.57
C ALA A 74 -3.49 11.13 -8.68
N TRP A 75 -3.13 9.94 -9.16
CA TRP A 75 -3.89 9.12 -10.09
C TRP A 75 -4.20 7.78 -9.42
N ILE A 76 -5.49 7.41 -9.32
CA ILE A 76 -5.96 6.16 -8.71
C ILE A 76 -6.66 5.34 -9.79
N ALA A 77 -6.10 4.19 -10.14
CA ALA A 77 -6.75 3.24 -11.04
C ALA A 77 -7.72 2.36 -10.24
N VAL A 78 -8.96 2.24 -10.72
CA VAL A 78 -10.00 1.40 -10.13
C VAL A 78 -10.44 0.32 -11.12
N PRO A 79 -10.99 -0.82 -10.64
CA PRO A 79 -11.50 -1.86 -11.52
C PRO A 79 -12.49 -1.32 -12.55
N GLY A 80 -12.50 -1.97 -13.73
CA GLY A 80 -13.34 -1.61 -14.86
C GLY A 80 -14.78 -2.11 -14.72
N GLU A 81 -15.19 -2.97 -15.64
CA GLU A 81 -16.58 -3.39 -15.84
C GLU A 81 -17.33 -3.75 -14.54
N GLY A 82 -18.40 -3.02 -14.28
CA GLY A 82 -19.27 -3.19 -13.11
C GLY A 82 -18.57 -3.00 -11.75
N LEU A 83 -17.36 -2.41 -11.71
CA LEU A 83 -16.48 -2.38 -10.53
C LEU A 83 -16.23 -3.79 -9.96
N ALA A 84 -16.14 -4.79 -10.83
CA ALA A 84 -15.72 -6.14 -10.48
C ALA A 84 -14.21 -6.18 -10.18
N ALA A 85 -13.74 -7.26 -9.53
CA ALA A 85 -12.31 -7.40 -9.25
C ALA A 85 -11.47 -7.34 -10.54
N ALA A 86 -10.37 -6.57 -10.51
CA ALA A 86 -9.47 -6.48 -11.63
C ALA A 86 -8.72 -7.82 -11.86
N PRO A 87 -8.56 -8.30 -13.12
CA PRO A 87 -7.69 -9.43 -13.42
C PRO A 87 -6.24 -9.14 -13.02
N SER A 88 -5.50 -10.17 -12.61
CA SER A 88 -4.08 -10.02 -12.25
C SER A 88 -3.23 -9.44 -13.39
N THR A 89 -3.54 -9.82 -14.63
CA THR A 89 -2.87 -9.27 -15.82
C THR A 89 -3.04 -7.76 -15.98
N THR A 90 -4.20 -7.22 -15.63
CA THR A 90 -4.48 -5.78 -15.62
C THR A 90 -3.67 -5.10 -14.52
N LEU A 91 -3.63 -5.69 -13.32
CA LEU A 91 -2.85 -5.18 -12.20
C LEU A 91 -1.36 -5.14 -12.53
N ASP A 92 -0.82 -6.24 -13.05
CA ASP A 92 0.58 -6.34 -13.48
C ASP A 92 0.93 -5.26 -14.51
N ALA A 93 0.06 -5.05 -15.51
CA ALA A 93 0.27 -4.03 -16.53
C ALA A 93 0.30 -2.61 -15.95
N LEU A 94 -0.59 -2.30 -15.00
CA LEU A 94 -0.60 -1.02 -14.30
C LEU A 94 0.67 -0.83 -13.45
N LEU A 95 1.08 -1.86 -12.70
CA LEU A 95 2.28 -1.80 -11.87
C LEU A 95 3.55 -1.63 -12.71
N ILE A 96 3.69 -2.37 -13.81
CA ILE A 96 4.82 -2.24 -14.76
C ILE A 96 4.83 -0.83 -15.36
N SER A 97 3.66 -0.28 -15.66
CA SER A 97 3.53 1.09 -16.16
C SER A 97 3.79 2.15 -15.10
N GLY A 98 4.08 1.77 -13.84
CA GLY A 98 4.44 2.70 -12.76
C GLY A 98 3.25 3.43 -12.12
N TRP A 99 2.05 2.84 -12.10
CA TRP A 99 0.94 3.37 -11.33
C TRP A 99 1.21 3.21 -9.84
N THR A 100 0.91 4.27 -9.08
CA THR A 100 1.21 4.36 -7.65
C THR A 100 0.01 4.01 -6.76
N HIS A 101 -1.21 4.08 -7.30
CA HIS A 101 -2.42 3.68 -6.60
C HIS A 101 -3.28 2.83 -7.53
N VAL A 102 -3.36 1.54 -7.23
CA VAL A 102 -4.11 0.55 -8.01
C VAL A 102 -5.02 -0.23 -7.07
N VAL A 103 -6.32 -0.03 -7.20
CA VAL A 103 -7.34 -0.77 -6.46
C VAL A 103 -7.68 -2.04 -7.22
N SER A 104 -7.61 -3.19 -6.58
CA SER A 104 -7.93 -4.49 -7.20
C SER A 104 -9.29 -5.04 -6.80
N HIS A 105 -9.82 -4.61 -5.67
CA HIS A 105 -10.99 -5.19 -5.05
C HIS A 105 -12.32 -4.69 -5.64
N PRO A 106 -13.35 -5.55 -5.72
CA PRO A 106 -14.69 -5.14 -6.08
C PRO A 106 -15.39 -4.43 -4.91
N MET A 107 -16.57 -3.87 -5.18
CA MET A 107 -17.46 -3.41 -4.11
C MET A 107 -17.85 -4.57 -3.16
N PRO A 108 -18.01 -4.38 -1.85
CA PRO A 108 -17.86 -3.11 -1.12
C PRO A 108 -16.44 -2.77 -0.67
N LEU A 109 -15.47 -3.66 -0.82
CA LEU A 109 -14.07 -3.48 -0.40
C LEU A 109 -13.43 -2.25 -1.05
N LEU A 110 -13.66 -2.08 -2.34
CA LEU A 110 -13.24 -0.90 -3.09
C LEU A 110 -13.62 0.40 -2.39
N ALA A 111 -14.79 0.45 -1.75
CA ALA A 111 -15.27 1.67 -1.11
C ALA A 111 -14.40 2.09 0.08
N GLU A 112 -14.09 1.14 0.97
CA GLU A 112 -13.27 1.39 2.16
C GLU A 112 -11.85 1.81 1.75
N GLU A 113 -11.26 1.07 0.83
CA GLU A 113 -9.92 1.29 0.32
C GLU A 113 -9.78 2.62 -0.41
N LEU A 114 -10.71 2.94 -1.33
CA LEU A 114 -10.68 4.17 -2.09
C LEU A 114 -10.87 5.40 -1.18
N LEU A 115 -11.79 5.33 -0.21
CA LEU A 115 -11.98 6.43 0.74
C LEU A 115 -10.75 6.67 1.61
N ALA A 116 -10.14 5.61 2.14
CA ALA A 116 -8.90 5.74 2.92
C ALA A 116 -7.79 6.37 2.08
N THR A 117 -7.60 5.90 0.83
CA THR A 117 -6.59 6.41 -0.10
C THR A 117 -6.82 7.89 -0.43
N VAL A 118 -8.04 8.26 -0.81
CA VAL A 118 -8.39 9.65 -1.15
C VAL A 118 -8.21 10.58 0.06
N GLN A 119 -8.66 10.17 1.25
CA GLN A 119 -8.52 10.99 2.45
C GLN A 119 -7.07 11.21 2.85
N LYS A 120 -6.21 10.20 2.75
CA LYS A 120 -4.77 10.33 2.99
C LYS A 120 -4.13 11.33 2.02
N LEU A 121 -4.48 11.24 0.74
CA LEU A 121 -3.99 12.14 -0.28
C LEU A 121 -4.47 13.58 -0.05
N LEU A 122 -5.75 13.79 0.28
CA LEU A 122 -6.31 15.12 0.51
C LEU A 122 -5.71 15.81 1.74
N ARG A 123 -5.41 15.06 2.79
CA ARG A 123 -4.89 15.59 4.05
C ARG A 123 -3.38 15.65 4.12
N ALA A 124 -2.68 15.00 3.17
CA ALA A 124 -1.24 14.75 3.23
C ALA A 124 -0.80 14.04 4.53
N ASP A 125 -1.74 13.36 5.20
CA ASP A 125 -1.51 12.55 6.39
C ASP A 125 -1.48 11.08 5.99
N VAL A 126 -0.29 10.60 5.62
CA VAL A 126 -0.14 9.30 4.95
C VAL A 126 0.28 8.16 5.88
N PHE A 127 0.92 8.43 7.00
CA PHE A 127 1.49 7.40 7.88
C PHE A 127 0.48 6.84 8.89
N GLY A 128 0.74 5.60 9.35
CA GLY A 128 0.03 4.93 10.42
C GLY A 128 -1.01 3.91 9.96
N LEU A 129 -0.90 2.72 10.52
CA LEU A 129 -1.77 1.58 10.23
C LEU A 129 -3.20 1.77 10.74
N GLU A 130 -3.41 2.64 11.72
CA GLU A 130 -4.73 2.94 12.31
C GLU A 130 -5.75 3.44 11.29
N LYS A 131 -5.27 4.05 10.19
CA LYS A 131 -6.11 4.59 9.12
C LYS A 131 -6.86 3.52 8.31
N TYR A 132 -6.45 2.27 8.49
CA TYR A 132 -7.01 1.11 7.78
C TYR A 132 -7.84 0.21 8.69
N MET A 133 -7.86 0.49 9.99
CA MET A 133 -8.52 -0.33 10.98
C MET A 133 -9.84 0.27 11.42
N ALA A 134 -10.76 -0.58 11.88
CA ALA A 134 -11.99 -0.14 12.50
C ALA A 134 -11.69 0.71 13.76
N TRP A 135 -12.57 1.65 14.04
CA TRP A 135 -12.47 2.49 15.24
C TRP A 135 -12.35 1.64 16.50
N GLY A 136 -11.32 1.92 17.31
CA GLY A 136 -11.07 1.22 18.57
C GLY A 136 -10.30 -0.09 18.43
N ALA A 137 -9.82 -0.46 17.24
CA ALA A 137 -8.93 -1.60 17.09
C ALA A 137 -7.63 -1.38 17.90
N GLU A 138 -7.27 -2.38 18.70
CA GLU A 138 -6.05 -2.35 19.50
C GLU A 138 -4.83 -2.56 18.62
N VAL A 139 -3.94 -1.56 18.59
CA VAL A 139 -2.65 -1.67 17.89
C VAL A 139 -1.59 -2.13 18.86
N ARG A 140 -0.96 -3.25 18.55
CA ARG A 140 0.21 -3.78 19.27
C ARG A 140 1.49 -3.39 18.56
N SER A 141 2.58 -3.35 19.31
CA SER A 141 3.87 -2.90 18.80
C SER A 141 5.01 -3.70 19.41
N TYR A 142 6.01 -3.99 18.59
CA TYR A 142 7.29 -4.56 19.00
C TYR A 142 8.41 -3.73 18.36
N THR A 143 9.25 -3.09 19.17
CA THR A 143 10.43 -2.38 18.70
C THR A 143 11.65 -3.24 18.94
N LEU A 144 12.41 -3.52 17.89
CA LEU A 144 13.61 -4.34 17.97
C LEU A 144 14.75 -3.51 18.60
N GLU A 145 15.39 -4.07 19.62
CA GLU A 145 16.58 -3.49 20.28
C GLU A 145 17.88 -4.07 19.72
N ASP A 146 17.82 -5.29 19.13
CA ASP A 146 18.93 -5.96 18.47
C ASP A 146 18.48 -6.64 17.16
N ALA A 147 19.35 -6.73 16.18
CA ALA A 147 19.04 -7.34 14.89
C ALA A 147 18.68 -8.83 14.99
N THR A 148 19.11 -9.53 16.04
CA THR A 148 18.78 -10.95 16.29
C THR A 148 17.38 -11.15 16.87
N GLU A 149 16.65 -10.07 17.24
CA GLU A 149 15.27 -10.18 17.76
C GLU A 149 14.20 -10.36 16.69
N ARG A 150 14.60 -10.46 15.41
CA ARG A 150 13.68 -10.68 14.29
C ARG A 150 12.72 -11.85 14.53
N ASP A 151 13.25 -13.01 14.91
CA ASP A 151 12.45 -14.22 15.17
C ASP A 151 11.51 -14.02 16.36
N ALA A 152 11.96 -13.30 17.40
CA ALA A 152 11.11 -12.99 18.55
C ALA A 152 9.93 -12.06 18.17
N ALA A 153 10.17 -11.08 17.33
CA ALA A 153 9.11 -10.20 16.83
C ALA A 153 8.08 -10.97 15.97
N VAL A 154 8.55 -11.84 15.08
CA VAL A 154 7.67 -12.72 14.28
C VAL A 154 6.85 -13.65 15.17
N ALA A 155 7.50 -14.26 16.19
CA ALA A 155 6.82 -15.16 17.12
C ALA A 155 5.77 -14.43 17.99
N ALA A 156 6.04 -13.19 18.42
CA ALA A 156 5.08 -12.36 19.17
C ALA A 156 3.82 -12.10 18.32
N LEU A 157 3.99 -11.68 17.07
CA LEU A 157 2.89 -11.47 16.14
C LEU A 157 2.10 -12.76 15.87
N ALA A 158 2.79 -13.88 15.58
CA ALA A 158 2.15 -15.17 15.33
C ALA A 158 1.33 -15.66 16.53
N LYS A 159 1.85 -15.49 17.75
CA LYS A 159 1.14 -15.80 19.00
C LYS A 159 -0.18 -15.05 19.12
N ASP A 160 -0.17 -13.75 18.80
CA ASP A 160 -1.37 -12.93 18.86
C ASP A 160 -2.41 -13.34 17.81
N VAL A 161 -1.96 -13.70 16.61
CA VAL A 161 -2.83 -14.21 15.53
C VAL A 161 -3.54 -15.49 15.94
N VAL A 162 -2.82 -16.41 16.63
CA VAL A 162 -3.41 -17.61 17.20
C VAL A 162 -4.40 -17.29 18.33
N ALA A 163 -4.05 -16.32 19.18
CA ALA A 163 -4.90 -15.92 20.31
C ALA A 163 -6.25 -15.33 19.88
N VAL A 164 -6.32 -14.67 18.73
CA VAL A 164 -7.58 -14.16 18.15
C VAL A 164 -8.35 -15.22 17.35
N GLY A 165 -7.86 -16.46 17.29
CA GLY A 165 -8.56 -17.59 16.66
C GLY A 165 -8.54 -17.58 15.13
N LEU A 166 -7.57 -16.94 14.51
CA LEU A 166 -7.41 -16.98 13.05
C LEU A 166 -6.88 -18.35 12.59
N PRO A 167 -7.22 -18.79 11.37
CA PRO A 167 -6.77 -20.07 10.84
C PRO A 167 -5.23 -20.17 10.76
N ASP A 168 -4.66 -21.38 10.96
CA ASP A 168 -3.21 -21.64 10.92
C ASP A 168 -2.54 -21.14 9.64
N ARG A 169 -3.23 -21.20 8.51
CA ARG A 169 -2.73 -20.66 7.24
C ARG A 169 -2.45 -19.15 7.31
N VAL A 170 -3.28 -18.40 8.05
CA VAL A 170 -3.09 -16.96 8.23
C VAL A 170 -1.84 -16.73 9.08
N GLY A 171 -1.64 -17.55 10.13
CA GLY A 171 -0.42 -17.53 10.93
C GLY A 171 0.85 -17.75 10.11
N SER A 172 0.83 -18.73 9.18
CA SER A 172 1.96 -18.98 8.29
C SER A 172 2.23 -17.81 7.34
N MET A 173 1.18 -17.22 6.75
CA MET A 173 1.31 -16.05 5.87
C MET A 173 1.86 -14.83 6.63
N VAL A 174 1.37 -14.60 7.83
CA VAL A 174 1.79 -13.51 8.73
C VAL A 174 3.27 -13.64 9.06
N SER A 175 3.73 -14.86 9.39
CA SER A 175 5.15 -15.10 9.69
C SER A 175 6.04 -14.76 8.50
N VAL A 176 5.66 -15.18 7.30
CA VAL A 176 6.40 -14.86 6.06
C VAL A 176 6.41 -13.35 5.80
N ILE A 177 5.26 -12.67 5.93
CA ILE A 177 5.14 -11.23 5.72
C ILE A 177 6.05 -10.47 6.69
N ALA A 178 5.92 -10.76 8.00
CA ALA A 178 6.68 -10.07 9.03
C ALA A 178 8.19 -10.30 8.85
N ASP A 179 8.57 -11.54 8.61
CA ASP A 179 9.97 -11.94 8.42
C ASP A 179 10.63 -11.18 7.26
N GLU A 180 9.98 -11.14 6.10
CA GLU A 180 10.52 -10.47 4.91
C GLU A 180 10.53 -8.94 5.07
N LEU A 181 9.50 -8.35 5.67
CA LEU A 181 9.46 -6.91 5.89
C LEU A 181 10.51 -6.46 6.92
N ILE A 182 10.68 -7.20 8.03
CA ILE A 182 11.72 -6.93 9.03
C ILE A 182 13.11 -7.09 8.40
N ALA A 183 13.34 -8.15 7.61
CA ALA A 183 14.60 -8.34 6.92
C ALA A 183 14.92 -7.17 5.96
N ASN A 184 13.94 -6.66 5.24
CA ASN A 184 14.13 -5.49 4.38
C ASN A 184 14.50 -4.24 5.20
N ALA A 185 13.84 -4.00 6.33
CA ALA A 185 14.12 -2.86 7.20
C ALA A 185 15.54 -2.94 7.84
N LEU A 186 15.97 -4.15 8.24
CA LEU A 186 17.27 -4.36 8.89
C LEU A 186 18.45 -4.37 7.93
N PHE A 187 18.28 -4.94 6.72
CA PHE A 187 19.40 -5.27 5.84
C PHE A 187 19.38 -4.53 4.49
N VAL A 188 18.20 -4.12 4.02
CA VAL A 188 18.06 -3.45 2.72
C VAL A 188 17.88 -1.94 2.86
N ALA A 189 17.15 -1.46 3.87
CA ALA A 189 16.90 -0.04 4.08
C ALA A 189 18.17 0.76 4.45
N PRO A 190 19.10 0.24 5.28
CA PRO A 190 20.28 1.00 5.68
C PRO A 190 21.21 1.36 4.51
N LEU A 191 21.58 2.65 4.44
CA LEU A 191 22.49 3.19 3.45
C LEU A 191 23.80 3.63 4.11
N ASP A 192 24.93 3.47 3.40
CA ASP A 192 26.20 4.07 3.78
C ASP A 192 26.26 5.57 3.42
N GLY A 193 27.38 6.23 3.77
CA GLY A 193 27.57 7.65 3.49
C GLY A 193 27.56 8.02 1.99
N ASN A 194 27.67 7.04 1.10
CA ASN A 194 27.63 7.21 -0.36
C ASN A 194 26.29 6.75 -0.97
N GLY A 195 25.31 6.38 -0.15
CA GLY A 195 24.01 5.87 -0.58
C GLY A 195 24.00 4.40 -1.01
N GLY A 196 25.09 3.66 -0.75
CA GLY A 196 25.18 2.23 -1.03
C GLY A 196 24.49 1.40 0.05
N ARG A 197 23.88 0.28 -0.36
CA ARG A 197 23.23 -0.67 0.56
C ARG A 197 24.29 -1.62 1.13
N HIS A 198 24.88 -1.27 2.25
CA HIS A 198 26.06 -1.97 2.78
C HIS A 198 25.74 -3.22 3.62
N ARG A 199 24.47 -3.42 4.02
CA ARG A 199 24.07 -4.54 4.92
C ARG A 199 23.39 -5.71 4.22
N VAL A 200 23.24 -5.68 2.92
CA VAL A 200 22.52 -6.74 2.16
C VAL A 200 23.18 -8.12 2.34
N HIS A 201 24.50 -8.15 2.55
CA HIS A 201 25.28 -9.37 2.73
C HIS A 201 25.73 -9.61 4.17
N ASP A 202 25.25 -8.83 5.14
CA ASP A 202 25.59 -9.04 6.55
C ASP A 202 25.12 -10.42 7.04
N ASN A 203 25.89 -10.98 7.95
CA ASN A 203 25.45 -12.16 8.69
C ASN A 203 24.21 -11.82 9.54
N ARG A 204 23.12 -12.46 9.24
CA ARG A 204 21.80 -12.23 9.88
C ARG A 204 21.73 -12.69 11.33
N GLU A 205 22.68 -13.52 11.77
CA GLU A 205 22.80 -14.01 13.15
C GLU A 205 23.69 -13.11 14.02
N LEU A 206 24.34 -12.12 13.42
CA LEU A 206 25.24 -11.25 14.14
C LEU A 206 24.45 -10.27 15.01
N ARG A 207 24.75 -10.25 16.31
CA ARG A 207 24.22 -9.25 17.23
C ARG A 207 24.62 -7.85 16.81
N ARG A 208 23.63 -6.99 16.72
CA ARG A 208 23.83 -5.57 16.42
C ARG A 208 22.75 -4.76 17.10
N ALA A 209 23.14 -3.95 18.08
CA ALA A 209 22.22 -3.03 18.74
C ALA A 209 21.62 -2.04 17.72
N LEU A 210 20.31 -1.87 17.79
CA LEU A 210 19.55 -1.00 16.89
C LEU A 210 19.27 0.33 17.58
N THR A 211 19.99 1.36 17.17
CA THR A 211 19.87 2.70 17.76
C THR A 211 19.70 3.76 16.66
N GLY A 212 19.13 4.90 17.01
CA GLY A 212 18.97 6.02 16.07
C GLY A 212 18.17 5.64 14.83
N ARG A 213 18.79 5.67 13.67
CA ARG A 213 18.16 5.32 12.37
C ARG A 213 17.98 3.81 12.17
N ASP A 214 18.70 2.98 12.92
CA ASP A 214 18.62 1.53 12.76
C ASP A 214 17.41 0.91 13.46
N VAL A 215 16.68 1.69 14.26
CA VAL A 215 15.47 1.22 14.96
C VAL A 215 14.43 0.76 13.95
N VAL A 216 13.97 -0.48 14.14
CA VAL A 216 12.88 -1.09 13.37
C VAL A 216 11.73 -1.35 14.31
N THR A 217 10.52 -0.97 13.91
CA THR A 217 9.31 -1.21 14.68
C THR A 217 8.33 -2.02 13.86
N VAL A 218 7.77 -3.06 14.48
CA VAL A 218 6.69 -3.88 13.94
C VAL A 218 5.42 -3.53 14.69
N ARG A 219 4.35 -3.21 13.97
CA ARG A 219 3.04 -2.93 14.55
C ARG A 219 2.00 -3.81 13.88
N TRP A 220 0.99 -4.23 14.63
CA TRP A 220 -0.12 -5.00 14.08
C TRP A 220 -1.41 -4.74 14.82
N ALA A 221 -2.50 -4.96 14.12
CA ALA A 221 -3.84 -4.86 14.67
C ALA A 221 -4.77 -5.83 13.94
N THR A 222 -5.80 -6.26 14.65
CA THR A 222 -6.86 -7.10 14.06
C THR A 222 -8.20 -6.47 14.38
N ASP A 223 -9.06 -6.40 13.37
CA ASP A 223 -10.47 -6.06 13.54
C ASP A 223 -11.38 -7.16 12.97
N ALA A 224 -12.68 -6.89 12.84
CA ALA A 224 -13.65 -7.86 12.33
C ALA A 224 -13.36 -8.29 10.87
N ARG A 225 -12.47 -7.61 10.16
CA ARG A 225 -12.21 -7.85 8.75
C ARG A 225 -10.75 -8.04 8.41
N TYR A 226 -9.88 -7.19 8.92
CA TYR A 226 -8.47 -7.17 8.55
C TYR A 226 -7.56 -7.56 9.71
N LEU A 227 -6.52 -8.28 9.37
CA LEU A 227 -5.28 -8.28 10.09
C LEU A 227 -4.32 -7.35 9.33
N ALA A 228 -3.87 -6.29 9.99
CA ALA A 228 -2.89 -5.36 9.46
C ALA A 228 -1.53 -5.61 10.09
N ILE A 229 -0.47 -5.56 9.28
CA ILE A 229 0.92 -5.64 9.72
C ILE A 229 1.66 -4.45 9.12
N GLU A 230 2.34 -3.70 9.95
CA GLU A 230 3.20 -2.57 9.59
C GLU A 230 4.61 -2.84 10.05
N VAL A 231 5.57 -2.66 9.17
CA VAL A 231 6.99 -2.59 9.54
C VAL A 231 7.53 -1.23 9.12
N SER A 232 8.17 -0.54 10.06
CA SER A 232 8.74 0.78 9.83
C SER A 232 10.23 0.82 10.14
N ASP A 233 10.97 1.54 9.29
CA ASP A 233 12.36 1.92 9.48
C ASP A 233 12.51 3.46 9.47
N ARG A 234 13.65 3.94 9.93
CA ARG A 234 13.99 5.38 9.98
C ARG A 234 14.98 5.81 8.90
N TRP A 235 15.06 5.06 7.80
CA TRP A 235 15.96 5.36 6.69
C TRP A 235 15.28 6.15 5.57
N GLY A 236 14.01 5.84 5.27
CA GLY A 236 13.30 6.48 4.15
C GLY A 236 14.03 6.29 2.82
N SER A 237 14.70 5.15 2.65
CA SER A 237 15.58 4.86 1.51
C SER A 237 14.90 4.09 0.39
N LEU A 238 13.66 3.67 0.58
CA LEU A 238 12.90 2.96 -0.43
C LEU A 238 12.45 3.94 -1.51
N ASP A 239 12.81 3.67 -2.76
CA ASP A 239 12.26 4.41 -3.90
C ASP A 239 10.89 3.84 -4.28
N PRO A 240 9.79 4.60 -4.08
CA PRO A 240 8.45 4.12 -4.39
C PRO A 240 8.26 3.75 -5.87
N SER A 241 8.98 4.37 -6.78
CA SER A 241 8.83 4.19 -8.23
C SER A 241 9.25 2.79 -8.71
N VAL A 242 10.16 2.14 -7.98
CA VAL A 242 10.65 0.80 -8.36
C VAL A 242 9.84 -0.33 -7.75
N VAL A 243 8.98 -0.06 -6.76
CA VAL A 243 8.25 -1.10 -6.02
C VAL A 243 7.25 -1.79 -6.92
N GLY A 244 6.32 -1.06 -7.53
CA GLY A 244 5.28 -1.61 -8.40
C GLY A 244 5.84 -2.52 -9.51
N PRO A 245 6.80 -2.05 -10.33
CA PRO A 245 7.43 -2.89 -11.36
C PRO A 245 8.09 -4.16 -10.81
N ARG A 246 8.68 -4.13 -9.61
CA ARG A 246 9.25 -5.33 -8.97
C ARG A 246 8.18 -6.33 -8.55
N LEU A 247 7.04 -5.87 -8.03
CA LEU A 247 5.94 -6.76 -7.64
C LEU A 247 5.38 -7.52 -8.85
N ALA A 248 5.18 -6.85 -9.98
CA ALA A 248 4.64 -7.43 -11.20
C ALA A 248 5.62 -8.37 -11.93
N SER A 249 6.93 -8.07 -11.94
CA SER A 249 7.92 -8.85 -12.71
C SER A 249 8.23 -10.22 -12.10
N SER A 250 7.97 -10.43 -10.82
CA SER A 250 8.25 -11.71 -10.13
C SER A 250 7.31 -12.85 -10.51
N THR A 251 6.15 -12.54 -11.13
CA THR A 251 5.22 -13.57 -11.61
C THR A 251 5.72 -14.32 -12.84
N LYS A 252 6.76 -13.81 -13.54
CA LYS A 252 7.24 -14.36 -14.80
C LYS A 252 8.68 -14.86 -14.84
N HIS A 253 9.58 -14.31 -14.05
CA HIS A 253 10.99 -14.74 -14.00
C HIS A 253 11.58 -14.38 -12.62
N ALA A 254 11.93 -15.36 -11.80
CA ALA A 254 12.77 -15.14 -10.63
C ALA A 254 14.20 -14.82 -11.10
N PRO A 255 14.74 -13.60 -10.91
CA PRO A 255 16.16 -13.39 -11.11
C PRO A 255 16.91 -14.18 -10.04
N SER A 256 17.83 -15.02 -10.46
CA SER A 256 18.78 -15.70 -9.60
C SER A 256 19.64 -14.65 -8.89
N GLY A 257 19.28 -14.29 -7.65
CA GLY A 257 20.08 -13.38 -6.85
C GLY A 257 19.27 -12.29 -6.16
N GLY A 258 18.65 -12.60 -5.05
CA GLY A 258 18.11 -11.64 -4.07
C GLY A 258 17.02 -10.68 -4.59
N GLY A 259 15.87 -10.65 -3.95
CA GLY A 259 14.81 -9.68 -4.28
C GLY A 259 13.39 -10.26 -4.36
N MET A 260 13.17 -11.50 -3.95
CA MET A 260 11.84 -12.12 -3.95
C MET A 260 10.98 -11.78 -2.74
N GLY A 261 11.51 -11.11 -1.71
CA GLY A 261 10.80 -10.85 -0.47
C GLY A 261 9.53 -10.02 -0.65
N LEU A 262 9.62 -8.82 -1.22
CA LEU A 262 8.44 -7.97 -1.43
C LEU A 262 7.39 -8.60 -2.35
N PRO A 263 7.75 -9.25 -3.47
CA PRO A 263 6.78 -10.00 -4.26
C PRO A 263 6.08 -11.12 -3.50
N LEU A 264 6.79 -11.83 -2.63
CA LEU A 264 6.19 -12.87 -1.78
C LEU A 264 5.20 -12.26 -0.79
N VAL A 265 5.57 -11.15 -0.14
CA VAL A 265 4.66 -10.40 0.74
C VAL A 265 3.42 -9.93 -0.02
N TYR A 266 3.59 -9.37 -1.22
CA TYR A 266 2.50 -8.92 -2.07
C TYR A 266 1.53 -10.05 -2.44
N ALA A 267 2.06 -11.24 -2.74
CA ALA A 267 1.25 -12.41 -3.04
C ALA A 267 0.47 -12.95 -1.81
N CYS A 268 0.91 -12.61 -0.59
CA CYS A 268 0.30 -13.08 0.65
C CYS A 268 -0.73 -12.10 1.26
N CYS A 269 -0.90 -10.89 0.70
CA CYS A 269 -1.81 -9.89 1.26
C CYS A 269 -2.93 -9.50 0.29
N ASN A 270 -3.91 -8.75 0.77
CA ASN A 270 -4.99 -8.17 -0.03
C ASN A 270 -4.69 -6.72 -0.42
N GLN A 271 -3.98 -6.00 0.43
CA GLN A 271 -3.51 -4.65 0.13
C GLN A 271 -2.05 -4.52 0.56
N PHE A 272 -1.24 -3.96 -0.32
CA PHE A 272 0.17 -3.67 -0.10
C PHE A 272 0.41 -2.17 -0.20
N ILE A 273 0.79 -1.56 0.91
CA ILE A 273 0.88 -0.12 1.05
C ILE A 273 2.30 0.26 1.44
N VAL A 274 2.89 1.17 0.69
CA VAL A 274 4.22 1.72 0.96
C VAL A 274 4.09 3.21 1.22
N GLN A 275 4.70 3.68 2.29
CA GLN A 275 4.69 5.07 2.69
C GLN A 275 6.13 5.50 2.96
N VAL A 276 6.60 6.52 2.25
CA VAL A 276 7.99 6.96 2.33
C VAL A 276 8.07 8.47 2.57
N GLU A 277 8.79 8.83 3.59
CA GLU A 277 9.32 10.17 3.78
C GLU A 277 10.83 10.10 3.54
N ALA A 278 11.27 10.65 2.42
CA ALA A 278 12.62 10.49 1.93
C ALA A 278 13.67 10.87 2.99
N ASN A 279 14.64 9.98 3.23
CA ASN A 279 15.69 10.10 4.25
C ASN A 279 15.21 10.20 5.71
N VAL A 280 13.92 9.99 5.98
CA VAL A 280 13.34 10.06 7.33
C VAL A 280 12.82 8.71 7.77
N ARG A 281 11.86 8.14 7.00
CA ARG A 281 11.25 6.84 7.35
C ARG A 281 10.59 6.16 6.16
N THR A 282 10.51 4.83 6.25
CA THR A 282 9.64 4.00 5.41
C THR A 282 8.66 3.26 6.31
N GLU A 283 7.39 3.19 5.93
CA GLU A 283 6.40 2.27 6.49
C GLU A 283 5.86 1.39 5.37
N VAL A 284 5.90 0.08 5.57
CA VAL A 284 5.24 -0.89 4.70
C VAL A 284 4.11 -1.53 5.47
N ILE A 285 2.89 -1.38 4.97
CA ILE A 285 1.68 -1.93 5.60
C ILE A 285 1.08 -2.98 4.66
N THR A 286 0.72 -4.12 5.22
CA THR A 286 -0.06 -5.16 4.54
C THR A 286 -1.37 -5.38 5.25
N LEU A 287 -2.45 -5.53 4.49
CA LEU A 287 -3.76 -5.91 5.01
C LEU A 287 -4.12 -7.30 4.49
N LEU A 288 -4.50 -8.18 5.39
CA LEU A 288 -5.03 -9.51 5.11
C LEU A 288 -6.51 -9.54 5.50
N ASP A 289 -7.41 -9.82 4.56
CA ASP A 289 -8.83 -10.01 4.87
C ASP A 289 -9.02 -11.38 5.56
N VAL A 290 -9.30 -11.37 6.86
CA VAL A 290 -9.44 -12.58 7.67
C VAL A 290 -10.69 -13.39 7.33
N ARG A 291 -11.63 -12.80 6.60
CA ARG A 291 -12.86 -13.44 6.09
C ARG A 291 -12.70 -14.00 4.68
N TYR A 292 -11.53 -13.83 4.09
CA TYR A 292 -11.23 -14.21 2.72
C TYR A 292 -11.41 -15.71 2.46
N LYS A 293 -12.21 -16.05 1.44
CA LYS A 293 -12.42 -17.45 1.07
C LYS A 293 -11.29 -17.96 0.16
N PRO A 294 -10.90 -19.25 0.27
CA PRO A 294 -9.85 -19.84 -0.58
C PRO A 294 -10.10 -19.71 -2.08
N THR A 295 -11.36 -19.61 -2.51
CA THR A 295 -11.75 -19.43 -3.92
C THR A 295 -11.34 -18.08 -4.51
N GLU A 296 -10.88 -17.17 -3.70
CA GLU A 296 -10.40 -15.84 -4.09
C GLU A 296 -8.87 -15.77 -4.18
N LEU A 297 -8.18 -16.88 -3.88
CA LEU A 297 -6.75 -17.03 -4.11
C LEU A 297 -6.45 -16.84 -5.61
N GLY A 298 -5.53 -15.92 -5.93
CA GLY A 298 -5.17 -15.57 -7.32
C GLY A 298 -5.66 -14.19 -7.78
N ARG A 299 -6.43 -13.49 -6.94
CA ARG A 299 -6.64 -12.04 -7.12
C ARG A 299 -5.38 -11.32 -6.65
N GLY A 300 -4.81 -10.49 -7.50
CA GLY A 300 -3.70 -9.63 -7.10
C GLY A 300 -4.12 -8.67 -5.98
N ALA A 301 -3.22 -8.35 -5.10
CA ALA A 301 -3.44 -7.35 -4.07
C ALA A 301 -3.59 -5.95 -4.69
N SER A 302 -4.31 -5.08 -4.00
CA SER A 302 -4.22 -3.65 -4.30
C SER A 302 -2.85 -3.10 -3.90
N PHE A 303 -2.42 -2.07 -4.61
CA PHE A 303 -1.11 -1.47 -4.41
C PHE A 303 -1.21 0.03 -4.24
N HIS A 304 -0.61 0.56 -3.18
CA HIS A 304 -0.57 1.99 -2.95
C HIS A 304 0.81 2.44 -2.50
N THR A 305 1.31 3.52 -3.11
CA THR A 305 2.51 4.20 -2.62
C THR A 305 2.19 5.65 -2.29
N PHE A 306 2.60 6.09 -1.12
CA PHE A 306 2.45 7.46 -0.67
C PHE A 306 3.82 8.06 -0.36
N THR A 307 4.03 9.30 -0.74
CA THR A 307 5.20 10.08 -0.34
C THR A 307 4.77 11.11 0.68
N GLY A 308 5.37 11.06 1.88
CA GLY A 308 5.26 12.12 2.87
C GLY A 308 6.07 13.33 2.43
N SER A 309 5.55 14.52 2.62
CA SER A 309 6.34 15.75 2.49
C SER A 309 6.90 16.12 3.83
N THR A 310 8.20 16.35 3.91
CA THR A 310 8.80 17.10 5.02
C THR A 310 8.20 18.51 4.98
N THR A 311 7.29 18.83 5.88
CA THR A 311 6.79 20.20 6.10
C THR A 311 7.79 21.00 6.90
#